data_2f936a7990f83a64c85588620e71c40b
#
_entry.id   2f936a7990f83a64c85588620e71c40b
#
_cell.length_a   1.000
_cell.length_b   1.000
_cell.length_c   1.000
_cell.angle_alpha   90.00
_cell.angle_beta   90.00
_cell.angle_gamma   90.00
#
_symmetry.space_group_name_H-M   'P 1'
#
loop_
_entity.id
_entity.type
_entity.pdbx_description
1 polymer ?
#
loop_
_entity_poly.entity_id
_entity_poly.type
_entity_poly.pdbx_seq_one_letter_code
_entity_poly.pdbx_strand_id
1 'polypeptide(L)'
;MSTKTGVNLWTSSDHAANYLGRANSIPHRTEGEGTLLEFVPRKARRLLDLGTGDGRLLALVKSQLATEAARPIEAVAIDFSPAMLEAVRKRFAGDSSVTIVAHNLDQPLPELGKFDAVVSSFAIHHVVHERKRALYAEIYELLASGGVFCNLEHVASPTQRLHEEFLHSIGYTVETEDPSNKLLDLQTQLQWLREIGFADVDCHWKWRELALMVGRKS
;
A
#
# COMPACT_ATOMS: atom_id res chain seq x y z
N MET A 1 5.65 28.51 13.06
CA MET A 1 5.66 27.85 11.75
C MET A 1 4.26 27.31 11.51
N SER A 2 3.54 27.84 10.53
CA SER A 2 2.14 27.49 10.26
C SER A 2 2.08 26.10 9.65
N THR A 3 1.52 25.13 10.35
CA THR A 3 1.17 23.83 9.80
C THR A 3 0.07 24.04 8.77
N LYS A 4 0.41 24.04 7.50
CA LYS A 4 -0.59 23.86 6.45
C LYS A 4 -1.26 22.52 6.71
N THR A 5 -2.48 22.53 7.22
CA THR A 5 -3.39 21.38 7.17
C THR A 5 -3.65 21.12 5.70
N GLY A 6 -2.88 20.21 5.13
CA GLY A 6 -2.96 19.88 3.72
C GLY A 6 -4.35 19.34 3.39
N VAL A 7 -5.00 19.98 2.43
CA VAL A 7 -6.24 19.45 1.84
C VAL A 7 -5.90 18.04 1.31
N ASN A 8 -6.65 17.04 1.74
CA ASN A 8 -6.49 15.68 1.21
C ASN A 8 -7.04 15.64 -0.23
N LEU A 9 -6.14 15.70 -1.21
CA LEU A 9 -6.49 15.79 -2.63
C LEU A 9 -7.20 14.52 -3.14
N TRP A 10 -7.06 13.39 -2.46
CA TRP A 10 -7.66 12.11 -2.85
C TRP A 10 -9.20 12.06 -2.71
N THR A 11 -9.80 13.07 -2.09
CA THR A 11 -11.25 13.30 -2.13
C THR A 11 -11.72 13.90 -3.46
N SER A 12 -10.80 14.45 -4.27
CA SER A 12 -11.09 15.02 -5.59
C SER A 12 -11.12 13.92 -6.66
N SER A 13 -12.20 13.86 -7.43
CA SER A 13 -12.32 12.96 -8.58
C SER A 13 -11.27 13.23 -9.65
N ASP A 14 -10.91 14.49 -9.86
CA ASP A 14 -9.93 14.90 -10.89
C ASP A 14 -8.52 14.45 -10.48
N HIS A 15 -8.15 14.58 -9.21
CA HIS A 15 -6.87 14.09 -8.70
C HIS A 15 -6.76 12.58 -8.86
N ALA A 16 -7.77 11.84 -8.43
CA ALA A 16 -7.83 10.39 -8.57
C ALA A 16 -7.78 9.94 -10.06
N ALA A 17 -8.50 10.61 -10.96
CA ALA A 17 -8.49 10.31 -12.39
C ALA A 17 -7.11 10.59 -13.02
N ASN A 18 -6.45 11.69 -12.65
CA ASN A 18 -5.10 12.01 -13.10
C ASN A 18 -4.08 10.95 -12.63
N TYR A 19 -4.19 10.48 -11.39
CA TYR A 19 -3.36 9.40 -10.89
C TYR A 19 -3.59 8.09 -11.67
N LEU A 20 -4.84 7.69 -11.88
CA LEU A 20 -5.16 6.47 -12.66
C LEU A 20 -4.56 6.51 -14.06
N GLY A 21 -4.55 7.67 -14.71
CA GLY A 21 -3.90 7.85 -16.01
C GLY A 21 -2.38 7.67 -15.98
N ARG A 22 -1.72 7.88 -14.84
CA ARG A 22 -0.26 7.82 -14.67
C ARG A 22 0.24 6.63 -13.87
N ALA A 23 -0.63 5.94 -13.14
CA ALA A 23 -0.26 4.84 -12.24
C ALA A 23 0.55 3.74 -12.94
N ASN A 24 0.29 3.50 -14.22
CA ASN A 24 1.02 2.53 -15.04
C ASN A 24 2.38 3.05 -15.56
N SER A 25 2.66 4.33 -15.47
CA SER A 25 3.91 4.95 -15.93
C SER A 25 4.91 5.24 -14.81
N ILE A 26 4.61 4.86 -13.56
CA ILE A 26 5.57 4.94 -12.46
C ILE A 26 6.74 4.01 -12.79
N PRO A 27 7.97 4.55 -12.97
CA PRO A 27 9.14 3.73 -13.31
C PRO A 27 9.36 2.62 -12.28
N HIS A 28 9.75 1.43 -12.75
CA HIS A 28 10.09 0.28 -11.92
C HIS A 28 8.97 -0.25 -11.00
N ARG A 29 7.74 0.28 -11.08
CA ARG A 29 6.60 -0.21 -10.31
C ARG A 29 6.35 -1.70 -10.52
N THR A 30 6.39 -2.16 -11.76
CA THR A 30 6.16 -3.57 -12.09
C THR A 30 7.22 -4.51 -11.50
N GLU A 31 8.47 -4.04 -11.38
CA GLU A 31 9.53 -4.80 -10.70
C GLU A 31 9.25 -4.93 -9.21
N GLY A 32 8.89 -3.82 -8.54
CA GLY A 32 8.51 -3.83 -7.13
C GLY A 32 7.27 -4.70 -6.86
N GLU A 33 6.23 -4.61 -7.70
CA GLU A 33 5.04 -5.47 -7.61
C GLU A 33 5.40 -6.94 -7.85
N GLY A 34 6.27 -7.25 -8.82
CA GLY A 34 6.77 -8.61 -9.07
C GLY A 34 7.49 -9.20 -7.87
N THR A 35 8.39 -8.42 -7.25
CA THR A 35 9.07 -8.83 -6.02
C THR A 35 8.07 -9.02 -4.87
N LEU A 36 7.09 -8.13 -4.71
CA LEU A 36 6.04 -8.27 -3.68
C LEU A 36 5.32 -9.62 -3.80
N LEU A 37 4.97 -10.02 -5.00
CA LEU A 37 4.27 -11.27 -5.25
C LEU A 37 5.05 -12.51 -4.76
N GLU A 38 6.39 -12.48 -4.74
CA GLU A 38 7.22 -13.58 -4.27
C GLU A 38 7.06 -13.84 -2.75
N PHE A 39 6.66 -12.80 -1.99
CA PHE A 39 6.50 -12.88 -0.52
C PHE A 39 5.10 -13.31 -0.09
N VAL A 40 4.09 -13.17 -0.95
CA VAL A 40 2.73 -13.62 -0.62
C VAL A 40 2.69 -15.15 -0.56
N PRO A 41 2.29 -15.75 0.58
CA PRO A 41 2.28 -17.21 0.70
C PRO A 41 1.36 -17.85 -0.35
N ARG A 42 1.84 -18.82 -1.11
CA ARG A 42 1.06 -19.52 -2.15
C ARG A 42 -0.23 -20.16 -1.64
N LYS A 43 -0.24 -20.54 -0.38
CA LYS A 43 -1.42 -21.10 0.31
C LYS A 43 -2.34 -20.04 0.93
N ALA A 44 -2.04 -18.74 0.77
CA ALA A 44 -2.89 -17.66 1.29
C ALA A 44 -4.31 -17.78 0.72
N ARG A 45 -5.30 -17.57 1.56
CA ARG A 45 -6.72 -17.65 1.20
C ARG A 45 -7.48 -16.40 1.54
N ARG A 46 -6.97 -15.58 2.46
CA ARG A 46 -7.62 -14.36 2.88
C ARG A 46 -6.66 -13.20 2.83
N LEU A 47 -6.97 -12.22 1.97
CA LEU A 47 -6.13 -11.08 1.63
C LEU A 47 -6.77 -9.76 2.09
N LEU A 48 -5.93 -8.83 2.51
CA LEU A 48 -6.32 -7.44 2.73
C LEU A 48 -5.44 -6.53 1.87
N ASP A 49 -6.05 -5.65 1.08
CA ASP A 49 -5.36 -4.62 0.30
C ASP A 49 -5.71 -3.23 0.85
N LEU A 50 -4.72 -2.55 1.41
CA LEU A 50 -4.87 -1.25 2.07
C LEU A 50 -4.52 -0.10 1.12
N GLY A 51 -5.48 0.79 0.89
CA GLY A 51 -5.38 1.83 -0.13
C GLY A 51 -5.36 1.19 -1.51
N THR A 52 -6.35 0.33 -1.76
CA THR A 52 -6.40 -0.53 -2.95
C THR A 52 -6.42 0.23 -4.28
N GLY A 53 -6.80 1.52 -4.27
CA GLY A 53 -6.97 2.31 -5.46
C GLY A 53 -7.98 1.66 -6.42
N ASP A 54 -7.57 1.44 -7.67
CA ASP A 54 -8.39 0.75 -8.66
C ASP A 54 -8.37 -0.79 -8.53
N GLY A 55 -7.74 -1.34 -7.49
CA GLY A 55 -7.65 -2.78 -7.24
C GLY A 55 -6.58 -3.51 -8.06
N ARG A 56 -5.65 -2.80 -8.69
CA ARG A 56 -4.58 -3.37 -9.52
C ARG A 56 -3.74 -4.39 -8.76
N LEU A 57 -3.19 -4.02 -7.59
CA LEU A 57 -2.33 -4.92 -6.81
C LEU A 57 -3.11 -6.15 -6.37
N LEU A 58 -4.33 -5.97 -5.87
CA LEU A 58 -5.18 -7.08 -5.46
C LEU A 58 -5.45 -8.06 -6.62
N ALA A 59 -5.71 -7.54 -7.82
CA ALA A 59 -5.92 -8.37 -9.00
C ALA A 59 -4.67 -9.21 -9.36
N LEU A 60 -3.46 -8.61 -9.26
CA LEU A 60 -2.20 -9.33 -9.48
C LEU A 60 -2.01 -10.45 -8.45
N VAL A 61 -2.19 -10.17 -7.15
CA VAL A 61 -2.07 -11.16 -6.07
C VAL A 61 -3.08 -12.29 -6.24
N LYS A 62 -4.36 -11.97 -6.49
CA LYS A 62 -5.40 -12.97 -6.71
C LYS A 62 -5.10 -13.84 -7.94
N SER A 63 -4.65 -13.24 -9.03
CA SER A 63 -4.28 -13.98 -10.25
C SER A 63 -3.15 -14.97 -10.00
N GLN A 64 -2.10 -14.56 -9.30
CA GLN A 64 -1.00 -15.46 -8.94
C GLN A 64 -1.47 -16.64 -8.09
N LEU A 65 -2.30 -16.37 -7.07
CA LEU A 65 -2.77 -17.40 -6.16
C LEU A 65 -3.82 -18.33 -6.78
N ALA A 66 -4.60 -17.84 -7.74
CA ALA A 66 -5.65 -18.61 -8.42
C ALA A 66 -5.12 -19.84 -9.18
N THR A 67 -3.87 -19.79 -9.67
CA THR A 67 -3.24 -20.90 -10.39
C THR A 67 -3.07 -22.16 -9.55
N GLU A 68 -3.05 -22.04 -8.21
CA GLU A 68 -2.82 -23.13 -7.28
C GLU A 68 -4.02 -23.38 -6.32
N ALA A 69 -5.07 -22.56 -6.42
CA ALA A 69 -6.16 -22.58 -5.44
C ALA A 69 -7.29 -23.53 -5.82
N ALA A 70 -7.54 -24.53 -4.98
CA ALA A 70 -8.74 -25.40 -5.08
C ALA A 70 -10.03 -24.70 -4.62
N ARG A 71 -9.95 -23.51 -4.00
CA ARG A 71 -11.08 -22.71 -3.48
C ARG A 71 -10.87 -21.23 -3.81
N PRO A 72 -11.94 -20.44 -3.89
CA PRO A 72 -11.86 -18.99 -4.06
C PRO A 72 -10.96 -18.33 -3.00
N ILE A 73 -10.23 -17.30 -3.42
CA ILE A 73 -9.40 -16.47 -2.55
C ILE A 73 -10.25 -15.29 -2.13
N GLU A 74 -10.56 -15.23 -0.84
CA GLU A 74 -11.30 -14.12 -0.24
C GLU A 74 -10.40 -12.90 -0.12
N ALA A 75 -10.92 -11.73 -0.45
CA ALA A 75 -10.18 -10.49 -0.33
C ALA A 75 -11.04 -9.35 0.20
N VAL A 76 -10.41 -8.50 0.99
CA VAL A 76 -10.95 -7.20 1.39
C VAL A 76 -10.11 -6.11 0.76
N ALA A 77 -10.74 -5.20 0.02
CA ALA A 77 -10.13 -4.05 -0.62
C ALA A 77 -10.60 -2.78 0.09
N ILE A 78 -9.66 -2.01 0.64
CA ILE A 78 -9.96 -0.78 1.39
C ILE A 78 -9.46 0.44 0.63
N ASP A 79 -10.34 1.42 0.46
CA ASP A 79 -9.99 2.77 0.00
C ASP A 79 -11.00 3.78 0.56
N PHE A 80 -10.67 5.08 0.54
CA PHE A 80 -11.62 6.12 0.96
C PHE A 80 -12.03 7.03 -0.19
N SER A 81 -11.29 7.04 -1.29
CA SER A 81 -11.58 7.87 -2.45
C SER A 81 -12.80 7.35 -3.22
N PRO A 82 -13.85 8.16 -3.42
CA PRO A 82 -15.04 7.70 -4.16
C PRO A 82 -14.73 7.22 -5.57
N ALA A 83 -13.81 7.90 -6.28
CA ALA A 83 -13.41 7.51 -7.63
C ALA A 83 -12.65 6.18 -7.65
N MET A 84 -11.77 5.93 -6.65
CA MET A 84 -11.07 4.66 -6.51
C MET A 84 -12.04 3.53 -6.15
N LEU A 85 -12.98 3.79 -5.24
CA LEU A 85 -14.02 2.83 -4.88
C LEU A 85 -14.91 2.45 -6.08
N GLU A 86 -15.21 3.39 -6.97
CA GLU A 86 -15.91 3.09 -8.22
C GLU A 86 -15.06 2.23 -9.15
N ALA A 87 -13.79 2.58 -9.33
CA ALA A 87 -12.87 1.84 -10.19
C ALA A 87 -12.66 0.39 -9.71
N VAL A 88 -12.45 0.17 -8.40
CA VAL A 88 -12.28 -1.19 -7.85
C VAL A 88 -13.56 -2.01 -7.94
N ARG A 89 -14.75 -1.40 -7.73
CA ARG A 89 -16.03 -2.09 -7.93
C ARG A 89 -16.21 -2.54 -9.38
N LYS A 90 -15.81 -1.70 -10.34
CA LYS A 90 -15.87 -2.03 -11.76
C LYS A 90 -14.89 -3.16 -12.10
N ARG A 91 -13.66 -3.13 -11.54
CA ARG A 91 -12.65 -4.17 -11.76
C ARG A 91 -13.10 -5.54 -11.27
N PHE A 92 -13.71 -5.62 -10.11
CA PHE A 92 -14.16 -6.87 -9.50
C PHE A 92 -15.67 -7.11 -9.66
N ALA A 93 -16.30 -6.51 -10.67
CA ALA A 93 -17.72 -6.72 -10.95
C ALA A 93 -17.98 -8.22 -11.19
N GLY A 94 -18.89 -8.80 -10.37
CA GLY A 94 -19.22 -10.23 -10.44
C GLY A 94 -18.27 -11.17 -9.66
N ASP A 95 -17.20 -10.69 -9.08
CA ASP A 95 -16.36 -11.48 -8.18
C ASP A 95 -16.85 -11.37 -6.72
N SER A 96 -17.71 -12.28 -6.29
CA SER A 96 -18.29 -12.31 -4.95
C SER A 96 -17.27 -12.62 -3.84
N SER A 97 -16.04 -13.00 -4.18
CA SER A 97 -14.97 -13.24 -3.21
C SER A 97 -14.22 -11.96 -2.81
N VAL A 98 -14.55 -10.80 -3.42
CA VAL A 98 -13.96 -9.51 -3.08
C VAL A 98 -14.98 -8.62 -2.35
N THR A 99 -14.65 -8.26 -1.12
CA THR A 99 -15.41 -7.27 -0.33
C THR A 99 -14.72 -5.92 -0.43
N ILE A 100 -15.46 -4.88 -0.83
CA ILE A 100 -14.93 -3.51 -0.96
C ILE A 100 -15.45 -2.68 0.20
N VAL A 101 -14.52 -2.09 0.96
CA VAL A 101 -14.80 -1.32 2.18
C VAL A 101 -14.36 0.14 1.97
N ALA A 102 -15.31 1.07 2.13
CA ALA A 102 -15.00 2.49 2.15
C ALA A 102 -14.47 2.87 3.55
N HIS A 103 -13.16 3.17 3.67
CA HIS A 103 -12.55 3.52 4.95
C HIS A 103 -11.28 4.34 4.75
N ASN A 104 -11.10 5.37 5.59
CA ASN A 104 -9.91 6.21 5.59
C ASN A 104 -8.85 5.65 6.55
N LEU A 105 -7.63 5.40 6.07
CA LEU A 105 -6.51 4.89 6.86
C LEU A 105 -6.04 5.85 7.97
N ASP A 106 -6.47 7.11 7.95
CA ASP A 106 -6.27 8.05 9.07
C ASP A 106 -7.09 7.65 10.32
N GLN A 107 -8.08 6.78 10.17
CA GLN A 107 -8.88 6.23 11.26
C GLN A 107 -8.43 4.80 11.59
N PRO A 108 -8.65 4.33 12.84
CA PRO A 108 -8.39 2.94 13.19
C PRO A 108 -9.10 1.96 12.25
N LEU A 109 -8.41 0.87 11.87
CA LEU A 109 -8.99 -0.14 11.00
C LEU A 109 -10.21 -0.80 11.65
N PRO A 110 -11.28 -1.08 10.89
CA PRO A 110 -12.44 -1.81 11.42
C PRO A 110 -12.08 -3.27 11.73
N GLU A 111 -12.96 -3.94 12.48
CA GLU A 111 -12.83 -5.37 12.75
C GLU A 111 -13.10 -6.18 11.47
N LEU A 112 -12.05 -6.71 10.87
CA LEU A 112 -12.11 -7.43 9.59
C LEU A 112 -11.77 -8.92 9.72
N GLY A 113 -11.43 -9.38 10.94
CA GLY A 113 -10.93 -10.73 11.17
C GLY A 113 -9.44 -10.87 10.82
N LYS A 114 -8.97 -12.11 10.57
CA LYS A 114 -7.55 -12.39 10.30
C LYS A 114 -7.28 -12.60 8.83
N PHE A 115 -6.05 -12.27 8.40
CA PHE A 115 -5.60 -12.37 7.02
C PHE A 115 -4.28 -13.14 6.92
N ASP A 116 -4.12 -13.90 5.83
CA ASP A 116 -2.87 -14.60 5.52
C ASP A 116 -1.84 -13.65 4.90
N ALA A 117 -2.32 -12.61 4.20
CA ALA A 117 -1.48 -11.55 3.68
C ALA A 117 -2.20 -10.21 3.73
N VAL A 118 -1.49 -9.18 4.15
CA VAL A 118 -1.87 -7.77 4.03
C VAL A 118 -0.91 -7.11 3.05
N VAL A 119 -1.43 -6.48 2.03
CA VAL A 119 -0.64 -5.80 1.00
C VAL A 119 -1.02 -4.33 0.90
N SER A 120 -0.10 -3.49 0.49
CA SER A 120 -0.35 -2.09 0.16
C SER A 120 0.63 -1.64 -0.93
N SER A 121 0.19 -0.75 -1.81
CA SER A 121 1.05 -0.16 -2.84
C SER A 121 0.77 1.33 -2.99
N PHE A 122 1.75 2.14 -2.62
CA PHE A 122 1.72 3.61 -2.74
C PHE A 122 0.50 4.27 -2.11
N ALA A 123 0.17 3.89 -0.86
CA ALA A 123 -0.98 4.42 -0.14
C ALA A 123 -0.63 4.95 1.26
N ILE A 124 0.19 4.22 2.01
CA ILE A 124 0.43 4.54 3.44
C ILE A 124 1.31 5.80 3.60
N HIS A 125 2.05 6.23 2.57
CA HIS A 125 2.83 7.47 2.62
C HIS A 125 1.98 8.74 2.78
N HIS A 126 0.68 8.67 2.54
CA HIS A 126 -0.23 9.79 2.81
C HIS A 126 -0.67 9.89 4.27
N VAL A 127 -0.44 8.86 5.08
CA VAL A 127 -0.80 8.82 6.51
C VAL A 127 0.26 9.53 7.36
N VAL A 128 -0.13 10.35 8.34
CA VAL A 128 0.81 11.02 9.27
C VAL A 128 1.59 9.99 10.10
N HIS A 129 2.79 10.35 10.56
CA HIS A 129 3.78 9.39 11.08
C HIS A 129 3.26 8.62 12.30
N GLU A 130 2.64 9.31 13.28
CA GLU A 130 2.08 8.68 14.47
C GLU A 130 0.98 7.66 14.10
N ARG A 131 0.11 8.05 13.17
CA ARG A 131 -0.96 7.18 12.69
C ARG A 131 -0.40 6.02 11.86
N LYS A 132 0.65 6.25 11.05
CA LYS A 132 1.34 5.22 10.27
C LYS A 132 1.88 4.11 11.19
N ARG A 133 2.52 4.47 12.31
CA ARG A 133 3.00 3.48 13.30
C ARG A 133 1.85 2.70 13.94
N ALA A 134 0.76 3.38 14.31
CA ALA A 134 -0.43 2.72 14.83
C ALA A 134 -1.07 1.78 13.81
N LEU A 135 -1.14 2.20 12.52
CA LEU A 135 -1.63 1.36 11.43
C LEU A 135 -0.80 0.08 11.26
N TYR A 136 0.54 0.16 11.38
CA TYR A 136 1.39 -1.03 11.34
C TYR A 136 1.11 -2.00 12.51
N ALA A 137 0.82 -1.48 13.70
CA ALA A 137 0.41 -2.31 14.83
C ALA A 137 -0.97 -2.97 14.59
N GLU A 138 -1.93 -2.25 14.05
CA GLU A 138 -3.24 -2.79 13.67
C GLU A 138 -3.11 -3.88 12.58
N ILE A 139 -2.25 -3.67 11.59
CA ILE A 139 -1.94 -4.68 10.56
C ILE A 139 -1.38 -5.94 11.21
N TYR A 140 -0.44 -5.80 12.16
CA TYR A 140 0.10 -6.93 12.89
C TYR A 140 -1.00 -7.72 13.60
N GLU A 141 -1.93 -7.03 14.27
CA GLU A 141 -3.06 -7.68 14.91
C GLU A 141 -3.98 -8.39 13.91
N LEU A 142 -4.23 -7.83 12.74
CA LEU A 142 -5.06 -8.44 11.71
C LEU A 142 -4.39 -9.65 11.00
N LEU A 143 -3.09 -9.81 11.08
CA LEU A 143 -2.42 -10.98 10.51
C LEU A 143 -2.72 -12.25 11.32
N ALA A 144 -2.94 -13.35 10.63
CA ALA A 144 -2.88 -14.68 11.17
C ALA A 144 -1.43 -15.07 11.50
N SER A 145 -1.20 -16.08 12.37
CA SER A 145 0.14 -16.63 12.57
C SER A 145 0.70 -17.18 11.25
N GLY A 146 1.95 -16.85 10.95
CA GLY A 146 2.60 -17.11 9.65
C GLY A 146 2.19 -16.17 8.52
N GLY A 147 1.32 -15.21 8.78
CA GLY A 147 0.90 -14.19 7.80
C GLY A 147 1.99 -13.18 7.48
N VAL A 148 1.85 -12.49 6.35
CA VAL A 148 2.83 -11.54 5.83
C VAL A 148 2.21 -10.16 5.60
N PHE A 149 2.96 -9.11 5.91
CA PHE A 149 2.70 -7.75 5.47
C PHE A 149 3.71 -7.36 4.40
N CYS A 150 3.23 -6.92 3.23
CA CYS A 150 4.04 -6.43 2.12
C CYS A 150 3.60 -5.00 1.78
N ASN A 151 4.50 -4.04 1.95
CA ASN A 151 4.25 -2.62 1.68
C ASN A 151 5.21 -2.09 0.62
N LEU A 152 4.72 -1.93 -0.61
CA LEU A 152 5.44 -1.24 -1.68
C LEU A 152 5.15 0.26 -1.56
N GLU A 153 6.16 1.05 -1.17
CA GLU A 153 5.92 2.38 -0.62
C GLU A 153 6.85 3.44 -1.19
N HIS A 154 6.38 4.69 -1.16
CA HIS A 154 7.18 5.89 -1.38
C HIS A 154 7.80 6.34 -0.05
N VAL A 155 9.12 6.21 0.07
CA VAL A 155 9.88 6.53 1.29
C VAL A 155 10.70 7.81 1.10
N ALA A 156 11.03 8.49 2.19
CA ALA A 156 11.85 9.69 2.14
C ALA A 156 13.28 9.39 1.70
N SER A 157 13.84 10.25 0.87
CA SER A 157 15.28 10.32 0.62
C SER A 157 16.05 10.85 1.82
N PRO A 158 17.32 10.45 1.99
CA PRO A 158 18.16 10.97 3.08
C PRO A 158 18.60 12.44 2.88
N THR A 159 18.48 12.98 1.68
CA THR A 159 18.84 14.38 1.36
C THR A 159 17.86 15.00 0.37
N GLN A 160 17.70 16.32 0.46
CA GLN A 160 16.88 17.11 -0.47
C GLN A 160 17.32 16.91 -1.94
N ARG A 161 18.62 16.89 -2.20
CA ARG A 161 19.16 16.66 -3.56
C ARG A 161 18.70 15.32 -4.15
N LEU A 162 18.72 14.25 -3.39
CA LEU A 162 18.27 12.92 -3.87
C LEU A 162 16.76 12.88 -4.08
N HIS A 163 16.00 13.60 -3.25
CA HIS A 163 14.56 13.78 -3.44
C HIS A 163 14.25 14.51 -4.75
N GLU A 164 14.91 15.62 -5.03
CA GLU A 164 14.77 16.37 -6.29
C GLU A 164 15.15 15.51 -7.51
N GLU A 165 16.24 14.76 -7.43
CA GLU A 165 16.65 13.81 -8.47
C GLU A 165 15.60 12.70 -8.69
N PHE A 166 14.98 12.21 -7.64
CA PHE A 166 13.89 11.24 -7.74
C PHE A 166 12.68 11.86 -8.43
N LEU A 167 12.18 13.00 -7.94
CA LEU A 167 11.04 13.68 -8.52
C LEU A 167 11.26 13.95 -10.02
N HIS A 168 12.41 14.47 -10.39
CA HIS A 168 12.76 14.70 -11.80
C HIS A 168 12.73 13.41 -12.62
N SER A 169 13.19 12.29 -12.06
CA SER A 169 13.21 10.99 -12.75
C SER A 169 11.81 10.42 -13.03
N ILE A 170 10.80 10.88 -12.32
CA ILE A 170 9.39 10.49 -12.49
C ILE A 170 8.52 11.62 -13.10
N GLY A 171 9.16 12.70 -13.59
CA GLY A 171 8.50 13.80 -14.28
C GLY A 171 7.83 14.83 -13.37
N TYR A 172 8.27 14.95 -12.12
CA TYR A 172 7.80 15.94 -11.16
C TYR A 172 8.92 16.89 -10.72
N THR A 173 8.52 17.96 -10.04
CA THR A 173 9.40 18.86 -9.29
C THR A 173 8.83 19.03 -7.88
N VAL A 174 9.58 19.69 -6.98
CA VAL A 174 9.11 19.98 -5.61
C VAL A 174 7.80 20.80 -5.62
N GLU A 175 7.62 21.68 -6.62
CA GLU A 175 6.40 22.49 -6.74
C GLU A 175 5.19 21.70 -7.24
N THR A 176 5.42 20.59 -7.96
CA THR A 176 4.36 19.76 -8.56
C THR A 176 4.16 18.43 -7.83
N GLU A 177 4.98 18.16 -6.80
CA GLU A 177 4.80 17.00 -5.93
C GLU A 177 3.44 17.05 -5.23
N ASP A 178 2.87 15.87 -4.98
CA ASP A 178 1.62 15.77 -4.21
C ASP A 178 1.82 16.31 -2.78
N PRO A 179 1.16 17.43 -2.41
CA PRO A 179 1.32 18.03 -1.09
C PRO A 179 0.75 17.18 0.05
N SER A 180 0.01 16.11 -0.26
CA SER A 180 -0.51 15.16 0.74
C SER A 180 0.53 14.14 1.18
N ASN A 181 1.70 14.05 0.52
CA ASN A 181 2.77 13.15 0.92
C ASN A 181 3.27 13.42 2.35
N LYS A 182 3.39 12.34 3.13
CA LYS A 182 3.95 12.29 4.48
C LYS A 182 5.08 11.27 4.50
N LEU A 183 6.09 11.56 3.66
CA LEU A 183 7.22 10.63 3.48
C LEU A 183 7.97 10.43 4.79
N LEU A 184 8.35 9.19 5.05
CA LEU A 184 9.18 8.79 6.18
C LEU A 184 10.32 7.90 5.67
N ASP A 185 11.49 8.05 6.26
CA ASP A 185 12.64 7.25 5.88
C ASP A 185 12.42 5.75 6.09
N LEU A 186 13.07 4.97 5.25
CA LEU A 186 12.93 3.53 5.24
C LEU A 186 13.36 2.88 6.56
N GLN A 187 14.48 3.34 7.15
CA GLN A 187 15.05 2.71 8.34
C GLN A 187 14.13 2.85 9.56
N THR A 188 13.54 4.03 9.74
CA THR A 188 12.54 4.27 10.80
C THR A 188 11.34 3.34 10.63
N GLN A 189 10.83 3.16 9.41
CA GLN A 189 9.70 2.26 9.15
C GLN A 189 10.04 0.80 9.44
N LEU A 190 11.20 0.32 8.98
CA LEU A 190 11.67 -1.05 9.28
C LEU A 190 11.89 -1.27 10.79
N GLN A 191 12.41 -0.25 11.50
CA GLN A 191 12.56 -0.30 12.95
C GLN A 191 11.20 -0.42 13.65
N TRP A 192 10.22 0.38 13.25
CA TRP A 192 8.86 0.31 13.82
C TRP A 192 8.22 -1.07 13.63
N LEU A 193 8.38 -1.66 12.45
CA LEU A 193 7.86 -3.02 12.21
C LEU A 193 8.50 -4.04 13.17
N ARG A 194 9.82 -3.96 13.39
CA ARG A 194 10.51 -4.85 14.36
C ARG A 194 10.05 -4.61 15.80
N GLU A 195 9.92 -3.35 16.22
CA GLU A 195 9.44 -2.98 17.55
C GLU A 195 8.00 -3.42 17.82
N ILE A 196 7.14 -3.46 16.80
CA ILE A 196 5.77 -3.96 16.88
C ILE A 196 5.74 -5.48 17.04
N GLY A 197 6.77 -6.19 16.58
CA GLY A 197 6.88 -7.64 16.74
C GLY A 197 6.88 -8.43 15.43
N PHE A 198 6.94 -7.77 14.28
CA PHE A 198 7.15 -8.49 13.03
C PHE A 198 8.52 -9.16 13.01
N ALA A 199 8.55 -10.42 12.58
CA ALA A 199 9.76 -11.18 12.26
C ALA A 199 10.17 -10.96 10.79
N ASP A 200 11.41 -11.30 10.47
CA ASP A 200 11.97 -11.28 9.11
C ASP A 200 11.76 -9.93 8.39
N VAL A 201 11.86 -8.84 9.15
CA VAL A 201 11.63 -7.48 8.63
C VAL A 201 12.82 -7.02 7.81
N ASP A 202 12.60 -6.79 6.51
CA ASP A 202 13.62 -6.24 5.62
C ASP A 202 13.00 -5.44 4.46
N CYS A 203 13.88 -4.71 3.74
CA CYS A 203 13.58 -4.09 2.46
C CYS A 203 14.09 -5.02 1.33
N HIS A 204 13.15 -5.63 0.61
CA HIS A 204 13.46 -6.65 -0.39
C HIS A 204 13.63 -6.12 -1.80
N TRP A 205 13.19 -4.88 -2.04
CA TRP A 205 13.40 -4.18 -3.30
C TRP A 205 13.44 -2.67 -3.04
N LYS A 206 14.32 -1.98 -3.74
CA LYS A 206 14.40 -0.53 -3.67
C LYS A 206 14.88 0.07 -4.98
N TRP A 207 14.14 1.07 -5.46
CA TRP A 207 14.58 1.96 -6.53
C TRP A 207 14.36 3.40 -6.09
N ARG A 208 15.46 4.13 -5.80
CA ARG A 208 15.45 5.50 -5.27
C ARG A 208 14.54 5.61 -4.03
N GLU A 209 13.40 6.30 -4.14
CA GLU A 209 12.41 6.47 -3.07
C GLU A 209 11.30 5.41 -3.08
N LEU A 210 11.28 4.51 -4.04
CA LEU A 210 10.34 3.40 -4.04
C LEU A 210 11.00 2.19 -3.35
N ALA A 211 10.30 1.62 -2.37
CA ALA A 211 10.83 0.52 -1.56
C ALA A 211 9.75 -0.49 -1.21
N LEU A 212 10.10 -1.78 -1.24
CA LEU A 212 9.26 -2.86 -0.74
C LEU A 212 9.74 -3.29 0.64
N MET A 213 8.94 -3.00 1.65
CA MET A 213 9.12 -3.50 3.01
C MET A 213 8.26 -4.74 3.23
N VAL A 214 8.85 -5.76 3.86
CA VAL A 214 8.13 -7.01 4.21
C VAL A 214 8.39 -7.33 5.67
N GLY A 215 7.36 -7.86 6.35
CA GLY A 215 7.45 -8.40 7.70
C GLY A 215 6.46 -9.53 7.89
N ARG A 216 6.75 -10.47 8.78
CA ARG A 216 5.92 -11.65 9.06
C ARG A 216 5.42 -11.65 10.50
N LYS A 217 4.24 -12.19 10.71
CA LYS A 217 3.76 -12.53 12.06
C LYS A 217 4.14 -13.98 12.36
N SER A 218 4.89 -14.18 13.45
CA SER A 218 5.27 -15.51 13.94
C SER A 218 4.08 -16.29 14.48
#